data_b2f95b51b058fd832c1d19a2304bdc22
#
_entry.id   b2f95b51b058fd832c1d19a2304bdc22
#
_cell.length_a   1.000
_cell.length_b   1.000
_cell.length_c   1.000
_cell.angle_alpha   90.00
_cell.angle_beta   90.00
_cell.angle_gamma   90.00
#
_symmetry.space_group_name_H-M   'P 1'
#
loop_
_entity.id
_entity.type
_entity.pdbx_description
1 polymer ?
#
loop_
_entity_poly.entity_id
_entity_poly.type
_entity_poly.pdbx_seq_one_letter_code
_entity_poly.pdbx_strand_id
1 'polypeptide(L)'
;MKILGLNINHADTSACLIVNGEIITAIEEERFVRIKHYAGLPVNSIEFCLHQSELEIKDIDFISVNYSPTANFKQKTFYSIKNILSKNTFKKILNFKKKLFHTSDLDQYLKKN
;
A
#
# COMPACT_ATOMS: atom_id res chain seq x y z
N MET A 1 13.29 -9.37 15.06
CA MET A 1 12.05 -9.23 14.29
C MET A 1 12.17 -8.00 13.39
N LYS A 2 12.00 -8.18 12.08
CA LYS A 2 12.13 -7.13 11.05
C LYS A 2 10.78 -6.93 10.39
N ILE A 3 10.25 -5.72 10.47
CA ILE A 3 8.91 -5.37 9.95
C ILE A 3 9.04 -4.24 8.94
N LEU A 4 8.52 -4.43 7.74
CA LEU A 4 8.40 -3.39 6.74
C LEU A 4 6.97 -2.85 6.74
N GLY A 5 6.79 -1.61 7.22
CA GLY A 5 5.52 -0.90 7.22
C GLY A 5 5.34 -0.09 5.96
N LEU A 6 4.19 -0.22 5.31
CA LEU A 6 3.89 0.43 4.04
C LEU A 6 2.60 1.23 4.12
N ASN A 7 2.65 2.50 3.71
CA ASN A 7 1.48 3.30 3.37
C ASN A 7 1.30 3.25 1.85
N ILE A 8 0.28 2.53 1.36
CA ILE A 8 0.03 2.31 -0.06
C ILE A 8 -1.35 2.79 -0.49
N ASN A 9 -1.48 3.16 -1.77
CA ASN A 9 -2.75 3.55 -2.39
C ASN A 9 -3.48 4.70 -1.67
N HIS A 10 -2.74 5.52 -0.96
CA HIS A 10 -3.20 6.71 -0.26
C HIS A 10 -2.25 7.87 -0.56
N ALA A 11 -2.69 9.11 -0.36
CA ALA A 11 -1.79 10.25 -0.41
C ALA A 11 -0.62 10.04 0.57
N ASP A 12 0.54 10.56 0.19
CA ASP A 12 1.77 10.49 0.99
C ASP A 12 2.25 9.02 1.20
N THR A 13 2.26 8.27 0.10
CA THR A 13 2.80 6.90 0.04
C THR A 13 4.21 6.86 0.61
N SER A 14 4.48 5.90 1.50
CA SER A 14 5.73 5.83 2.26
C SER A 14 6.08 4.41 2.70
N ALA A 15 7.33 4.20 3.08
CA ALA A 15 7.81 2.99 3.71
C ALA A 15 8.55 3.28 5.02
N CYS A 16 8.51 2.33 5.95
CA CYS A 16 9.20 2.39 7.23
C CYS A 16 9.74 1.00 7.57
N LEU A 17 11.00 0.92 8.00
CA LEU A 17 11.60 -0.31 8.50
C LEU A 17 11.77 -0.27 10.00
N ILE A 18 11.26 -1.30 10.67
CA ILE A 18 11.37 -1.50 12.11
C ILE A 18 12.17 -2.78 12.35
N VAL A 19 13.22 -2.70 13.17
CA VAL A 19 14.01 -3.86 13.58
C VAL A 19 14.02 -3.95 15.10
N ASN A 20 13.57 -5.09 15.63
CA ASN A 20 13.50 -5.36 17.08
C ASN A 20 12.76 -4.28 17.89
N GLY A 21 11.75 -3.65 17.30
CA GLY A 21 10.94 -2.62 17.93
C GLY A 21 11.43 -1.19 17.75
N GLU A 22 12.58 -0.99 17.11
CA GLU A 22 13.15 0.33 16.83
C GLU A 22 12.94 0.70 15.35
N ILE A 23 12.55 1.96 15.09
CA ILE A 23 12.46 2.50 13.73
C ILE A 23 13.88 2.78 13.24
N ILE A 24 14.31 2.04 12.23
CA ILE A 24 15.63 2.21 11.61
C ILE A 24 15.59 3.30 10.55
N THR A 25 14.56 3.30 9.71
CA THR A 25 14.38 4.28 8.66
C THR A 25 12.91 4.41 8.27
N ALA A 26 12.52 5.61 7.84
CA ALA A 26 11.19 5.90 7.29
C ALA A 26 11.30 7.02 6.26
N ILE A 27 10.64 6.87 5.12
CA ILE A 27 10.73 7.83 4.04
C ILE A 27 9.46 7.83 3.17
N GLU A 28 9.12 8.99 2.66
CA GLU A 28 8.01 9.18 1.72
C GLU A 28 8.49 9.05 0.27
N GLU A 29 7.66 8.43 -0.56
CA GLU A 29 7.93 8.20 -1.97
C GLU A 29 8.07 9.52 -2.77
N GLU A 30 7.38 10.57 -2.34
CA GLU A 30 7.47 11.89 -2.99
C GLU A 30 8.89 12.47 -3.01
N ARG A 31 9.76 12.06 -2.08
CA ARG A 31 11.18 12.48 -2.04
C ARG A 31 11.94 12.01 -3.28
N PHE A 32 11.57 10.88 -3.83
CA PHE A 32 12.20 10.29 -5.02
C PHE A 32 11.50 10.71 -6.31
N VAL A 33 10.15 10.57 -6.35
CA VAL A 33 9.38 10.83 -7.57
C VAL A 33 9.09 12.30 -7.81
N ARG A 34 9.28 13.17 -6.79
CA ARG A 34 9.03 14.61 -6.85
C ARG A 34 7.60 15.00 -7.22
N ILE A 35 6.63 14.16 -6.88
CA ILE A 35 5.20 14.38 -7.06
C ILE A 35 4.56 14.47 -5.69
N LYS A 36 4.01 15.63 -5.34
CA LYS A 36 3.29 15.83 -4.07
C LYS A 36 2.08 14.91 -3.97
N HIS A 37 1.85 14.38 -2.78
CA HIS A 37 0.72 13.49 -2.51
C HIS A 37 0.67 12.29 -3.45
N TYR A 38 1.84 11.78 -3.84
CA TYR A 38 1.94 10.58 -4.65
C TYR A 38 1.17 9.43 -4.01
N ALA A 39 0.32 8.79 -4.80
CA ALA A 39 -0.51 7.66 -4.36
C ALA A 39 -0.23 6.45 -5.26
N GLY A 40 0.44 5.43 -4.71
CA GLY A 40 0.82 4.23 -5.44
C GLY A 40 1.54 3.22 -4.56
N LEU A 41 2.43 2.45 -5.15
CA LEU A 41 3.37 1.58 -4.44
C LEU A 41 4.66 2.36 -4.15
N PRO A 42 5.18 2.37 -2.91
CA PRO A 42 6.39 3.09 -2.53
C PRO A 42 7.67 2.31 -2.89
N VAL A 43 7.92 2.07 -4.17
CA VAL A 43 9.03 1.22 -4.64
C VAL A 43 10.38 1.79 -4.22
N ASN A 44 10.62 3.08 -4.51
CA ASN A 44 11.91 3.70 -4.16
C ASN A 44 12.10 3.80 -2.64
N SER A 45 11.01 4.04 -1.89
CA SER A 45 11.04 4.10 -0.42
C SER A 45 11.35 2.73 0.19
N ILE A 46 10.81 1.64 -0.37
CA ILE A 46 11.13 0.27 0.05
C ILE A 46 12.61 -0.02 -0.20
N GLU A 47 13.08 0.21 -1.42
CA GLU A 47 14.48 -0.01 -1.80
C GLU A 47 15.43 0.80 -0.93
N PHE A 48 15.11 2.05 -0.66
CA PHE A 48 15.88 2.91 0.26
C PHE A 48 15.94 2.33 1.67
N CYS A 49 14.80 1.91 2.24
CA CYS A 49 14.75 1.34 3.59
C CYS A 49 15.60 0.06 3.70
N LEU A 50 15.54 -0.81 2.71
CA LEU A 50 16.31 -2.06 2.68
C LEU A 50 17.81 -1.77 2.51
N HIS A 51 18.16 -0.89 1.58
CA HIS A 51 19.57 -0.54 1.33
C HIS A 51 20.24 0.12 2.53
N GLN A 52 19.57 1.04 3.23
CA GLN A 52 20.10 1.70 4.41
C GLN A 52 20.39 0.74 5.58
N SER A 53 19.74 -0.41 5.57
CA SER A 53 19.86 -1.43 6.62
C SER A 53 20.64 -2.66 6.17
N GLU A 54 21.21 -2.63 4.96
CA GLU A 54 21.93 -3.75 4.34
C GLU A 54 21.09 -5.06 4.35
N LEU A 55 19.77 -4.93 4.14
CA LEU A 55 18.81 -6.03 4.12
C LEU A 55 18.24 -6.23 2.72
N GLU A 56 17.84 -7.48 2.44
CA GLU A 56 17.03 -7.82 1.29
C GLU A 56 15.57 -8.08 1.69
N ILE A 57 14.65 -8.08 0.73
CA ILE A 57 13.23 -8.31 1.01
C ILE A 57 12.98 -9.69 1.67
N LYS A 58 13.80 -10.68 1.34
CA LYS A 58 13.76 -12.04 1.95
C LYS A 58 14.10 -12.06 3.44
N ASP A 59 14.78 -11.01 3.95
CA ASP A 59 15.18 -10.90 5.36
C ASP A 59 14.07 -10.31 6.24
N ILE A 60 12.96 -9.85 5.63
CA ILE A 60 11.83 -9.22 6.31
C ILE A 60 10.90 -10.30 6.85
N ASP A 61 10.64 -10.28 8.16
CA ASP A 61 9.76 -11.24 8.82
C ASP A 61 8.27 -10.93 8.55
N PHE A 62 7.90 -9.64 8.51
CA PHE A 62 6.51 -9.20 8.31
C PHE A 62 6.42 -7.94 7.45
N ILE A 63 5.39 -7.89 6.60
CA ILE A 63 5.00 -6.68 5.88
C ILE A 63 3.64 -6.23 6.40
N SER A 64 3.60 -5.00 6.92
CA SER A 64 2.38 -4.37 7.40
C SER A 64 1.92 -3.30 6.42
N VAL A 65 0.66 -3.32 6.02
CA VAL A 65 0.08 -2.31 5.12
C VAL A 65 -1.12 -1.63 5.78
N ASN A 66 -1.28 -0.34 5.53
CA ASN A 66 -2.40 0.47 6.02
C ASN A 66 -3.72 0.21 5.28
N TYR A 67 -3.71 -0.62 4.26
CA TYR A 67 -4.84 -0.84 3.37
C TYR A 67 -5.24 -2.31 3.33
N SER A 68 -6.52 -2.60 3.57
CA SER A 68 -7.13 -3.90 3.34
C SER A 68 -8.22 -3.80 2.26
N PRO A 69 -8.06 -4.46 1.11
CA PRO A 69 -9.07 -4.44 0.05
C PRO A 69 -10.41 -5.07 0.48
N THR A 70 -10.36 -5.98 1.44
CA THR A 70 -11.55 -6.69 1.96
C THR A 70 -12.19 -6.00 3.18
N ALA A 71 -11.54 -4.99 3.76
CA ALA A 71 -12.07 -4.27 4.90
C ALA A 71 -13.45 -3.66 4.56
N ASN A 72 -14.43 -3.95 5.41
CA ASN A 72 -15.81 -3.48 5.25
C ASN A 72 -16.51 -3.94 3.95
N PHE A 73 -16.06 -5.05 3.33
CA PHE A 73 -16.66 -5.55 2.10
C PHE A 73 -18.18 -5.78 2.24
N LYS A 74 -18.62 -6.41 3.34
CA LYS A 74 -20.06 -6.64 3.62
C LYS A 74 -20.85 -5.33 3.72
N GLN A 75 -20.30 -4.33 4.40
CA GLN A 75 -20.96 -3.03 4.56
C GLN A 75 -20.98 -2.25 3.25
N LYS A 76 -19.89 -2.31 2.46
CA LYS A 76 -19.81 -1.66 1.14
C LYS A 76 -20.76 -2.28 0.13
N THR A 77 -20.90 -3.61 0.10
CA THR A 77 -21.87 -4.32 -0.75
C THR A 77 -23.30 -4.00 -0.36
N PHE A 78 -23.64 -4.03 0.94
CA PHE A 78 -24.96 -3.69 1.43
C PHE A 78 -25.36 -2.23 1.07
N TYR A 79 -24.44 -1.28 1.28
CA TYR A 79 -24.64 0.12 0.90
C TYR A 79 -24.81 0.29 -0.62
N SER A 80 -24.01 -0.42 -1.41
CA SER A 80 -24.11 -0.39 -2.88
C SER A 80 -25.43 -0.95 -3.39
N ILE A 81 -25.91 -2.05 -2.82
CA ILE A 81 -27.21 -2.66 -3.16
C ILE A 81 -28.35 -1.71 -2.79
N LYS A 82 -28.30 -1.09 -1.60
CA LYS A 82 -29.32 -0.12 -1.15
C LYS A 82 -29.40 1.12 -2.04
N ASN A 83 -28.29 1.51 -2.68
CA ASN A 83 -28.17 2.70 -3.52
C ASN A 83 -28.01 2.39 -5.01
N ILE A 84 -28.35 1.18 -5.47
CA ILE A 84 -28.14 0.70 -6.84
C ILE A 84 -28.93 1.50 -7.89
N LEU A 85 -29.99 2.21 -7.46
CA LEU A 85 -30.81 3.07 -8.33
C LEU A 85 -30.17 4.43 -8.64
N SER A 86 -29.01 4.75 -8.09
CA SER A 86 -28.31 6.02 -8.36
C SER A 86 -27.23 5.83 -9.42
N LYS A 87 -27.29 6.63 -10.51
CA LYS A 87 -26.31 6.64 -11.62
C LYS A 87 -24.86 6.83 -11.18
N ASN A 88 -24.62 7.39 -9.98
CA ASN A 88 -23.28 7.59 -9.42
C ASN A 88 -22.65 6.32 -8.80
N THR A 89 -23.46 5.29 -8.52
CA THR A 89 -22.98 4.05 -7.90
C THR A 89 -22.16 3.21 -8.86
N PHE A 90 -22.50 3.24 -10.16
CA PHE A 90 -21.77 2.49 -11.18
C PHE A 90 -20.31 2.98 -11.34
N LYS A 91 -20.09 4.31 -11.30
CA LYS A 91 -18.72 4.90 -11.29
C LYS A 91 -17.92 4.49 -10.06
N LYS A 92 -18.55 4.39 -8.89
CA LYS A 92 -17.89 3.96 -7.63
C LYS A 92 -17.48 2.50 -7.67
N ILE A 93 -18.29 1.63 -8.27
CA ILE A 93 -17.98 0.19 -8.45
C ILE A 93 -16.80 0.01 -9.41
N LEU A 94 -16.76 0.78 -10.51
CA LEU A 94 -15.63 0.74 -11.45
C LEU A 94 -14.31 1.20 -10.80
N ASN A 95 -14.37 2.24 -9.97
CA ASN A 95 -13.20 2.73 -9.23
C ASN A 95 -12.73 1.75 -8.14
N PHE A 96 -13.67 0.97 -7.55
CA PHE A 96 -13.34 -0.09 -6.59
C PHE A 96 -12.59 -1.24 -7.28
N LYS A 97 -13.02 -1.66 -8.48
CA LYS A 97 -12.28 -2.65 -9.28
C LYS A 97 -10.85 -2.17 -9.59
N LYS A 98 -10.68 -0.90 -10.01
CA LYS A 98 -9.34 -0.33 -10.23
C LYS A 98 -8.45 -0.39 -8.98
N LYS A 99 -9.01 -0.17 -7.79
CA LYS A 99 -8.29 -0.18 -6.53
C LYS A 99 -7.88 -1.58 -6.06
N LEU A 100 -8.68 -2.62 -6.42
CA LEU A 100 -8.32 -4.04 -6.20
C LEU A 100 -7.15 -4.49 -7.10
N PHE A 101 -7.08 -3.99 -8.32
CA PHE A 101 -5.96 -4.27 -9.22
C PHE A 101 -4.63 -3.69 -8.73
N HIS A 102 -4.65 -2.58 -7.98
CA HIS A 102 -3.43 -1.95 -7.45
C HIS A 102 -2.77 -2.73 -6.30
N THR A 103 -3.51 -3.60 -5.59
CA THR A 103 -2.92 -4.50 -4.59
C THR A 103 -2.17 -5.67 -5.24
N SER A 104 -2.49 -6.03 -6.49
CA SER A 104 -1.75 -7.04 -7.25
C SER A 104 -0.32 -6.59 -7.58
N ASP A 105 -0.08 -5.28 -7.64
CA ASP A 105 1.23 -4.71 -7.95
C ASP A 105 2.22 -4.94 -6.81
N LEU A 106 1.75 -4.89 -5.54
CA LEU A 106 2.57 -5.22 -4.38
C LEU A 106 2.95 -6.70 -4.37
N ASP A 107 1.98 -7.60 -4.60
CA ASP A 107 2.23 -9.04 -4.69
C ASP A 107 3.19 -9.38 -5.83
N GLN A 108 3.10 -8.68 -6.95
CA GLN A 108 3.98 -8.86 -8.09
C GLN A 108 5.40 -8.34 -7.81
N TYR A 109 5.51 -7.20 -7.12
CA TYR A 109 6.81 -6.67 -6.68
C TYR A 109 7.51 -7.61 -5.71
N LEU A 110 6.78 -8.12 -4.70
CA LEU A 110 7.33 -9.03 -3.69
C LEU A 110 7.74 -10.40 -4.25
N LYS A 111 7.11 -10.87 -5.34
CA LYS A 111 7.48 -12.12 -6.01
C LYS A 111 8.70 -12.01 -6.92
N LYS A 112 9.03 -10.79 -7.35
CA LYS A 112 10.11 -10.53 -8.30
C LYS A 112 11.47 -10.31 -7.62
N ASN A 113 11.45 -9.91 -6.36
CA ASN A 113 12.62 -9.65 -5.51
C ASN A 113 12.68 -10.65 -4.34
#